data_1d0a47454d6d7ca0598238b4fec55bd7
#
_entry.id   1d0a47454d6d7ca0598238b4fec55bd7
#
_cell.length_a   1.000
_cell.length_b   1.000
_cell.length_c   1.000
_cell.angle_alpha   90.00
_cell.angle_beta   90.00
_cell.angle_gamma   90.00
#
_symmetry.space_group_name_H-M   'P 1'
#
loop_
_entity.id
_entity.type
_entity.pdbx_description
1 polymer ?
#
loop_
_entity_poly.entity_id
_entity_poly.type
_entity_poly.pdbx_seq_one_letter_code
_entity_poly.pdbx_strand_id
1 'polypeptide(L)'
;MDKTVKIVHLTTNQILISEIEESPAAVPGEPDCKMVNPFIIKEDNVLEPWLLKVTKDDIFMLSSDKILTLVDPTPTLLEKYQDLIKPKVINPTIA
;
A
#
# COMPACT_ATOMS: atom_id res chain seq x y z
N MET A 1 -1.20 -16.90 3.07
CA MET A 1 -0.76 -16.06 1.98
C MET A 1 0.04 -14.93 2.51
N ASP A 2 1.24 -14.84 2.03
CA ASP A 2 2.14 -13.82 2.54
C ASP A 2 1.84 -12.49 1.90
N LYS A 3 1.61 -11.50 2.74
CA LYS A 3 1.51 -10.14 2.27
C LYS A 3 2.91 -9.63 2.06
N THR A 4 3.16 -9.13 0.88
CA THR A 4 4.46 -8.59 0.54
C THR A 4 4.35 -7.08 0.41
N VAL A 5 5.25 -6.36 1.05
CA VAL A 5 5.29 -4.91 0.92
C VAL A 5 6.10 -4.55 -0.30
N LYS A 6 5.52 -3.73 -1.17
CA LYS A 6 6.16 -3.31 -2.41
C LYS A 6 6.03 -1.81 -2.64
N ILE A 7 6.96 -1.28 -3.38
CA ILE A 7 6.83 0.05 -3.96
C ILE A 7 6.09 -0.11 -5.27
N VAL A 8 5.02 0.65 -5.43
CA VAL A 8 4.14 0.57 -6.61
C VAL A 8 4.19 1.88 -7.35
N HIS A 9 4.71 1.86 -8.57
CA HIS A 9 4.73 3.05 -9.42
C HIS A 9 3.58 2.92 -10.41
N LEU A 10 2.60 3.79 -10.26
CA LEU A 10 1.39 3.75 -11.10
C LEU A 10 1.56 4.52 -12.39
N THR A 11 0.71 4.22 -13.36
CA THR A 11 0.71 4.94 -14.64
C THR A 11 0.36 6.42 -14.48
N THR A 12 -0.18 6.80 -13.34
CA THR A 12 -0.45 8.20 -13.02
C THR A 12 0.78 8.94 -12.50
N ASN A 13 1.93 8.27 -12.43
CA ASN A 13 3.18 8.77 -11.85
C ASN A 13 3.15 8.90 -10.33
N GLN A 14 2.15 8.37 -9.70
CA GLN A 14 2.15 8.28 -8.24
C GLN A 14 2.99 7.10 -7.80
N ILE A 15 3.74 7.28 -6.73
CA ILE A 15 4.56 6.22 -6.17
C ILE A 15 4.02 5.90 -4.79
N LEU A 16 3.64 4.65 -4.61
CA LEU A 16 3.03 4.18 -3.37
C LEU A 16 3.88 3.11 -2.72
N ILE A 17 3.71 2.96 -1.41
CA ILE A 17 4.20 1.79 -0.70
C ILE A 17 2.97 1.10 -0.10
N SER A 18 2.87 -0.20 -0.26
CA SER A 18 1.68 -0.93 0.15
C SER A 18 1.96 -2.40 0.33
N GLU A 19 1.15 -3.05 1.17
CA GLU A 19 1.10 -4.49 1.16
C GLU A 19 0.33 -4.91 -0.09
N ILE A 20 0.83 -5.90 -0.81
CA ILE A 20 0.26 -6.34 -2.07
C ILE A 20 -0.11 -7.82 -1.97
N GLU A 21 -1.30 -8.14 -2.44
CA GLU A 21 -1.74 -9.52 -2.61
C GLU A 21 -2.22 -9.68 -4.04
N GLU A 22 -1.78 -10.73 -4.71
CA GLU A 22 -2.30 -11.04 -6.02
C GLU A 22 -3.64 -11.74 -5.86
N SER A 23 -4.58 -11.35 -6.70
CA SER A 23 -5.90 -11.94 -6.69
C SER A 23 -6.27 -12.22 -8.15
N PRO A 24 -6.21 -13.47 -8.60
CA PRO A 24 -6.51 -13.78 -9.99
C PRO A 24 -7.90 -13.27 -10.37
N ALA A 25 -7.96 -12.53 -11.47
CA ALA A 25 -9.23 -12.06 -11.97
C ALA A 25 -9.96 -13.22 -12.59
N ALA A 26 -11.23 -13.38 -12.27
CA ALA A 26 -12.05 -14.43 -12.86
C ALA A 26 -12.39 -14.11 -14.31
N VAL A 27 -12.43 -12.82 -14.63
CA VAL A 27 -12.77 -12.34 -15.96
C VAL A 27 -11.72 -11.32 -16.37
N PRO A 28 -11.22 -11.36 -17.61
CA PRO A 28 -10.27 -10.36 -18.08
C PRO A 28 -10.81 -8.95 -17.88
N GLY A 29 -9.96 -8.06 -17.38
CA GLY A 29 -10.33 -6.68 -17.13
C GLY A 29 -10.78 -6.39 -15.72
N GLU A 30 -11.02 -7.42 -14.90
CA GLU A 30 -11.31 -7.19 -13.50
C GLU A 30 -10.03 -6.88 -12.72
N PRO A 31 -10.14 -6.14 -11.61
CA PRO A 31 -8.97 -5.91 -10.76
C PRO A 31 -8.37 -7.21 -10.29
N ASP A 32 -7.07 -7.33 -10.42
CA ASP A 32 -6.34 -8.55 -10.07
C ASP A 32 -5.24 -8.30 -9.04
N CYS A 33 -5.22 -7.12 -8.45
CA CYS A 33 -4.23 -6.77 -7.45
C CYS A 33 -4.93 -6.09 -6.28
N LYS A 34 -4.62 -6.56 -5.08
CA LYS A 34 -5.19 -6.00 -3.87
C LYS A 34 -4.11 -5.26 -3.12
N MET A 35 -4.34 -3.99 -2.83
CA MET A 35 -3.45 -3.19 -2.01
C MET A 35 -4.06 -3.01 -0.63
N VAL A 36 -3.28 -3.28 0.40
CA VAL A 36 -3.71 -3.10 1.78
C VAL A 36 -2.84 -2.01 2.39
N ASN A 37 -3.48 -1.01 2.95
CA ASN A 37 -2.82 0.15 3.57
C ASN A 37 -1.86 0.86 2.62
N PRO A 38 -2.30 1.29 1.44
CA PRO A 38 -1.41 2.02 0.54
C PRO A 38 -1.13 3.43 1.06
N PHE A 39 0.14 3.79 1.04
CA PHE A 39 0.58 5.15 1.37
C PHE A 39 1.28 5.74 0.16
N ILE A 40 0.98 7.00 -0.14
CA ILE A 40 1.70 7.70 -1.20
C ILE A 40 3.02 8.21 -0.64
N ILE A 41 4.07 8.08 -1.43
CA ILE A 41 5.40 8.56 -1.04
C ILE A 41 5.58 9.95 -1.62
N LYS A 42 5.72 10.92 -0.74
CA LYS A 42 5.93 12.30 -1.12
C LYS A 42 7.40 12.67 -1.01
N GLU A 43 7.72 13.91 -1.30
CA GLU A 43 9.09 14.40 -1.18
C GLU A 43 9.64 14.14 0.22
N ASP A 44 10.93 13.91 0.30
CA ASP A 44 11.63 13.62 1.56
C ASP A 44 11.12 12.34 2.23
N ASN A 45 10.60 11.41 1.42
CA ASN A 45 10.11 10.11 1.90
C ASN A 45 9.00 10.25 2.95
N VAL A 46 8.19 11.29 2.81
CA VAL A 46 7.01 11.45 3.68
C VAL A 46 5.92 10.52 3.17
N LEU A 47 5.32 9.76 4.07
CA LEU A 47 4.27 8.81 3.73
C LEU A 47 2.92 9.34 4.20
N GLU A 48 1.95 9.32 3.30
CA GLU A 48 0.57 9.69 3.64
C GLU A 48 -0.38 8.63 3.12
N PRO A 49 -1.46 8.34 3.85
CA PRO A 49 -2.44 7.38 3.34
C PRO A 49 -2.96 7.83 1.97
N TRP A 50 -3.00 6.87 1.04
CA TRP A 50 -3.46 7.18 -0.30
C TRP A 50 -4.96 7.42 -0.29
N LEU A 51 -5.40 8.42 -1.03
CA LEU A 51 -6.82 8.79 -1.13
C LEU A 51 -7.46 9.18 0.21
N LEU A 52 -6.64 9.67 1.13
CA LEU A 52 -7.08 10.02 2.48
C LEU A 52 -8.29 10.95 2.51
N LYS A 53 -8.37 11.86 1.55
CA LYS A 53 -9.44 12.87 1.56
C LYS A 53 -10.74 12.39 0.94
N VAL A 54 -10.74 11.23 0.29
CA VAL A 54 -11.93 10.76 -0.43
C VAL A 54 -12.49 9.45 0.12
N THR A 55 -11.73 8.73 0.91
CA THR A 55 -12.21 7.49 1.50
C THR A 55 -11.47 7.17 2.78
N LYS A 56 -12.11 6.38 3.64
CA LYS A 56 -11.48 5.85 4.84
C LYS A 56 -11.09 4.39 4.65
N ASP A 57 -11.34 3.85 3.49
CA ASP A 57 -10.95 2.47 3.21
C ASP A 57 -9.44 2.34 3.17
N ASP A 58 -8.96 1.21 3.59
CA ASP A 58 -7.53 0.90 3.57
C ASP A 58 -7.22 -0.31 2.70
N ILE A 59 -8.20 -0.83 2.00
CA ILE A 59 -8.05 -1.94 1.07
C ILE A 59 -8.58 -1.49 -0.28
N PHE A 60 -7.73 -1.60 -1.31
CA PHE A 60 -8.08 -1.13 -2.64
C PHE A 60 -7.80 -2.23 -3.66
N MET A 61 -8.71 -2.41 -4.59
CA MET A 61 -8.50 -3.30 -5.73
C MET A 61 -7.96 -2.48 -6.89
N LEU A 62 -6.99 -3.03 -7.57
CA LEU A 62 -6.28 -2.34 -8.63
C LEU A 62 -6.05 -3.28 -9.79
N SER A 63 -6.16 -2.75 -11.00
CA SER A 63 -5.83 -3.51 -12.19
C SER A 63 -4.32 -3.48 -12.37
N SER A 64 -3.70 -4.64 -12.55
CA SER A 64 -2.24 -4.70 -12.65
C SER A 64 -1.71 -3.97 -13.87
N ASP A 65 -2.52 -3.76 -14.89
CA ASP A 65 -2.08 -3.01 -16.06
C ASP A 65 -1.92 -1.50 -15.77
N LYS A 66 -2.32 -1.04 -14.61
CA LYS A 66 -2.08 0.35 -14.18
C LYS A 66 -0.78 0.49 -13.41
N ILE A 67 -0.08 -0.60 -13.19
CA ILE A 67 1.20 -0.60 -12.47
C ILE A 67 2.33 -0.59 -13.49
N LEU A 68 3.15 0.46 -13.44
CA LEU A 68 4.33 0.53 -14.30
C LEU A 68 5.45 -0.34 -13.75
N THR A 69 5.67 -0.26 -12.44
CA THR A 69 6.80 -0.92 -11.82
C THR A 69 6.43 -1.35 -10.42
N LEU A 70 6.86 -2.54 -10.05
CA LEU A 70 6.67 -3.08 -8.73
C LEU A 70 8.03 -3.53 -8.22
N VAL A 71 8.52 -2.89 -7.16
CA VAL A 71 9.86 -3.17 -6.64
C VAL A 71 9.84 -3.24 -5.12
N ASP A 72 10.90 -3.76 -4.56
CA ASP A 72 11.04 -3.84 -3.12
C ASP A 72 11.43 -2.47 -2.55
N PRO A 73 10.89 -2.10 -1.39
CA PRO A 73 11.26 -0.85 -0.75
C PRO A 73 12.65 -0.94 -0.13
N THR A 74 13.29 0.22 0.05
CA THR A 74 14.51 0.26 0.83
C THR A 74 14.20 -0.11 2.28
N PRO A 75 15.18 -0.63 3.02
CA PRO A 75 14.94 -0.98 4.42
C PRO A 75 14.40 0.17 5.26
N THR A 76 14.88 1.38 5.00
CA THR A 76 14.43 2.55 5.75
C THR A 76 12.96 2.86 5.49
N LEU A 77 12.54 2.81 4.22
CA LEU A 77 11.15 3.03 3.88
C LEU A 77 10.26 1.92 4.41
N LEU A 78 10.72 0.69 4.30
CA LEU A 78 9.95 -0.45 4.79
C LEU A 78 9.69 -0.32 6.29
N GLU A 79 10.71 0.01 7.05
CA GLU A 79 10.59 0.18 8.49
C GLU A 79 9.61 1.29 8.82
N LYS A 80 9.74 2.42 8.14
CA LYS A 80 8.86 3.57 8.34
C LYS A 80 7.40 3.22 8.06
N TYR A 81 7.18 2.50 6.96
CA TYR A 81 5.83 2.07 6.59
C TYR A 81 5.27 1.09 7.62
N GLN A 82 6.05 0.12 8.02
CA GLN A 82 5.61 -0.88 9.00
C GLN A 82 5.25 -0.23 10.33
N ASP A 83 5.97 0.80 10.73
CA ASP A 83 5.64 1.53 11.94
C ASP A 83 4.30 2.26 11.82
N LEU A 84 4.00 2.76 10.63
CA LEU A 84 2.74 3.48 10.42
C LEU A 84 1.53 2.56 10.40
N ILE A 85 1.66 1.36 9.87
CA ILE A 85 0.54 0.42 9.80
C ILE A 85 0.44 -0.48 11.02
N LYS A 86 1.42 -0.42 11.89
CA LYS A 86 1.43 -1.22 13.08
C LYS A 86 0.20 -0.92 13.92
N PRO A 87 -0.54 -1.93 14.37
CA PRO A 87 -1.67 -1.67 15.25
C PRO A 87 -1.18 -0.90 16.46
N LYS A 88 -1.81 0.24 16.70
CA LYS A 88 -1.51 0.95 17.92
C LYS A 88 -2.05 0.15 19.07
N VAL A 89 -1.18 -0.49 19.78
CA VAL A 89 -1.57 -1.14 20.99
C VAL A 89 -1.81 -0.01 21.98
N ILE A 90 -3.06 0.35 22.11
CA ILE A 90 -3.44 1.16 23.24
C ILE A 90 -3.21 0.27 24.41
N ASN A 91 -2.28 0.62 25.20
CA ASN A 91 -1.98 -0.19 26.35
C ASN A 91 -2.99 0.13 27.43
N PRO A 92 -4.01 -0.69 27.56
CA PRO A 92 -5.08 -0.41 28.53
C PRO A 92 -4.58 -0.57 29.95
N THR A 93 -3.50 -1.23 30.10
CA THR A 93 -2.98 -1.42 31.44
C THR A 93 -2.37 -0.19 32.00
N ILE A 94 -2.22 0.78 31.16
CA ILE A 94 -1.77 2.03 31.66
C ILE A 94 -2.84 2.68 32.47
N ALA A 95 -3.93 2.15 32.34
CA ALA A 95 -4.95 2.58 33.25
C ALA A 95 -4.40 2.38 34.63
#